data_66fe20c56bdba4df0e384e2fd8bb2a87
#
_entry.id   66fe20c56bdba4df0e384e2fd8bb2a87
#
_cell.length_a   1.000
_cell.length_b   1.000
_cell.length_c   1.000
_cell.angle_alpha   90.00
_cell.angle_beta   90.00
_cell.angle_gamma   90.00
#
_symmetry.space_group_name_H-M   'P 1'
#
loop_
_entity.id
_entity.type
_entity.pdbx_description
1 polymer ?
#
loop_
_entity_poly.entity_id
_entity_poly.type
_entity_poly.pdbx_seq_one_letter_code
_entity_poly.pdbx_strand_id
1 'polypeptide(L)'
;VWDYNIDVAVAAARDGFDEIQFDYVRFPDAKGLVFSRSSTEESRVSAISGFLAEARKRLIPYNVFLSADIFGYVIWNRNDTGIGQNLEEMAQQVDYISPMLYPSGFQYGIPGYPNPVLHPHQIVYLSLRKAEERTGLPAVRFRPWLQAFRDYAFGGKPFGGEEIAAQIDAAQTFGSDGWMLWNPRNVYTTVGLPPKSALVATLREGH
;
A
#
# COMPACT_ATOMS: atom_id res chain seq x y z
N VAL A 1 -1.32 10.01 -20.88
CA VAL A 1 -1.19 8.91 -19.89
C VAL A 1 -2.32 8.98 -18.87
N TRP A 2 -2.56 10.11 -18.21
CA TRP A 2 -3.63 10.25 -17.20
C TRP A 2 -4.99 9.86 -17.78
N ASP A 3 -5.42 10.49 -18.86
CA ASP A 3 -6.75 10.26 -19.45
C ASP A 3 -7.00 8.77 -19.72
N TYR A 4 -6.04 8.09 -20.34
CA TYR A 4 -6.18 6.68 -20.63
C TYR A 4 -6.40 5.81 -19.37
N ASN A 5 -5.58 6.00 -18.34
CA ASN A 5 -5.72 5.21 -17.10
C ASN A 5 -7.01 5.56 -16.34
N ILE A 6 -7.41 6.83 -16.35
CA ILE A 6 -8.66 7.26 -15.72
C ILE A 6 -9.88 6.76 -16.52
N ASP A 7 -9.80 6.70 -17.85
CA ASP A 7 -10.87 6.13 -18.69
C ASP A 7 -11.07 4.64 -18.40
N VAL A 8 -9.96 3.88 -18.20
CA VAL A 8 -10.04 2.47 -17.76
C VAL A 8 -10.69 2.36 -16.39
N ALA A 9 -10.30 3.22 -15.43
CA ALA A 9 -10.88 3.26 -14.10
C ALA A 9 -12.41 3.57 -14.15
N VAL A 10 -12.80 4.53 -14.97
CA VAL A 10 -14.23 4.87 -15.19
C VAL A 10 -14.98 3.71 -15.83
N ALA A 11 -14.38 2.99 -16.78
CA ALA A 11 -15.01 1.81 -17.37
C ALA A 11 -15.24 0.72 -16.31
N ALA A 12 -14.26 0.42 -15.47
CA ALA A 12 -14.39 -0.52 -14.36
C ALA A 12 -15.52 -0.09 -13.38
N ALA A 13 -15.56 1.19 -13.01
CA ALA A 13 -16.61 1.71 -12.13
C ALA A 13 -18.02 1.55 -12.75
N ARG A 14 -18.16 1.72 -14.08
CA ARG A 14 -19.41 1.47 -14.82
C ARG A 14 -19.80 -0.01 -14.85
N ASP A 15 -18.80 -0.90 -14.87
CA ASP A 15 -19.01 -2.35 -14.86
C ASP A 15 -19.39 -2.88 -13.46
N GLY A 16 -19.46 -2.01 -12.44
CA GLY A 16 -19.98 -2.31 -11.11
C GLY A 16 -18.92 -2.68 -10.06
N PHE A 17 -17.67 -2.29 -10.26
CA PHE A 17 -16.67 -2.37 -9.21
C PHE A 17 -16.95 -1.33 -8.13
N ASP A 18 -16.82 -1.73 -6.85
CA ASP A 18 -17.08 -0.85 -5.70
C ASP A 18 -15.87 0.04 -5.36
N GLU A 19 -14.69 -0.34 -5.82
CA GLU A 19 -13.44 0.38 -5.57
C GLU A 19 -12.48 0.28 -6.75
N ILE A 20 -11.76 1.38 -6.99
CA ILE A 20 -10.66 1.46 -7.95
C ILE A 20 -9.37 1.68 -7.18
N GLN A 21 -8.44 0.74 -7.30
CA GLN A 21 -7.12 0.81 -6.71
C GLN A 21 -6.05 1.02 -7.78
N PHE A 22 -5.28 2.10 -7.65
CA PHE A 22 -4.15 2.37 -8.54
C PHE A 22 -2.86 1.79 -7.98
N ASP A 23 -2.28 0.84 -8.71
CA ASP A 23 -0.94 0.31 -8.47
C ASP A 23 0.08 0.97 -9.39
N TYR A 24 1.36 0.92 -9.02
CA TYR A 24 2.47 1.56 -9.75
C TYR A 24 2.28 3.05 -10.08
N VAL A 25 1.48 3.75 -9.28
CA VAL A 25 1.29 5.21 -9.42
C VAL A 25 2.53 5.95 -8.91
N ARG A 26 3.61 5.87 -9.68
CA ARG A 26 4.92 6.39 -9.33
C ARG A 26 5.80 6.63 -10.56
N PHE A 27 6.85 7.43 -10.38
CA PHE A 27 7.93 7.52 -11.36
C PHE A 27 8.78 6.23 -11.31
N PRO A 28 9.34 5.80 -12.45
CA PRO A 28 10.23 4.65 -12.47
C PRO A 28 11.55 4.99 -11.76
N ASP A 29 12.05 4.05 -10.96
CA ASP A 29 13.39 4.11 -10.37
C ASP A 29 14.40 3.53 -11.37
N ALA A 30 14.74 4.33 -12.40
CA ALA A 30 15.70 3.93 -13.42
C ALA A 30 16.61 5.11 -13.80
N LYS A 31 17.89 4.82 -13.99
CA LYS A 31 18.88 5.81 -14.42
C LYS A 31 18.72 6.16 -15.91
N GLY A 32 19.06 7.39 -16.27
CA GLY A 32 19.12 7.82 -17.67
C GLY A 32 17.78 8.12 -18.32
N LEU A 33 16.70 8.18 -17.56
CA LEU A 33 15.40 8.59 -18.09
C LEU A 33 15.36 10.09 -18.34
N VAL A 34 14.80 10.46 -19.48
CA VAL A 34 14.57 11.86 -19.85
C VAL A 34 13.07 12.12 -19.82
N PHE A 35 12.66 13.11 -19.04
CA PHE A 35 11.27 13.54 -18.94
C PHE A 35 11.06 14.84 -19.70
N SER A 36 9.84 15.10 -20.14
CA SER A 36 9.46 16.34 -20.84
C SER A 36 9.56 17.61 -19.97
N ARG A 37 9.64 17.43 -18.65
CA ARG A 37 9.86 18.48 -17.66
C ARG A 37 10.99 18.10 -16.72
N SER A 38 11.57 19.08 -16.04
CA SER A 38 12.59 18.85 -15.00
C SER A 38 12.03 17.92 -13.93
N SER A 39 12.74 16.82 -13.62
CA SER A 39 12.34 15.82 -12.64
C SER A 39 12.83 16.22 -11.24
N THR A 40 12.24 17.28 -10.68
CA THR A 40 12.43 17.67 -9.27
C THR A 40 11.44 16.90 -8.38
N GLU A 41 11.69 16.83 -7.08
CA GLU A 41 10.76 16.26 -6.10
C GLU A 41 9.38 16.91 -6.24
N GLU A 42 9.31 18.23 -6.23
CA GLU A 42 8.08 19.00 -6.37
C GLU A 42 7.30 18.63 -7.64
N SER A 43 7.98 18.54 -8.79
CA SER A 43 7.34 18.21 -10.06
C SER A 43 6.81 16.77 -10.09
N ARG A 44 7.53 15.82 -9.45
CA ARG A 44 7.09 14.43 -9.36
C ARG A 44 5.91 14.28 -8.42
N VAL A 45 5.98 14.87 -7.23
CA VAL A 45 4.87 14.85 -6.25
C VAL A 45 3.61 15.48 -6.85
N SER A 46 3.74 16.66 -7.47
CA SER A 46 2.62 17.33 -8.14
C SER A 46 2.00 16.46 -9.25
N ALA A 47 2.83 15.72 -10.00
CA ALA A 47 2.32 14.85 -11.06
C ALA A 47 1.55 13.64 -10.50
N ILE A 48 2.02 13.03 -9.42
CA ILE A 48 1.33 11.86 -8.81
C ILE A 48 0.06 12.30 -8.08
N SER A 49 0.14 13.32 -7.23
CA SER A 49 -1.04 13.83 -6.50
C SER A 49 -2.09 14.41 -7.44
N GLY A 50 -1.64 15.13 -8.50
CA GLY A 50 -2.53 15.66 -9.53
C GLY A 50 -3.26 14.58 -10.33
N PHE A 51 -2.59 13.46 -10.63
CA PHE A 51 -3.23 12.29 -11.24
C PHE A 51 -4.35 11.74 -10.36
N LEU A 52 -4.07 11.52 -9.07
CA LEU A 52 -5.07 10.99 -8.13
C LEU A 52 -6.23 11.97 -7.92
N ALA A 53 -5.96 13.27 -7.85
CA ALA A 53 -6.99 14.30 -7.77
C ALA A 53 -7.92 14.31 -8.98
N GLU A 54 -7.38 14.20 -10.20
CA GLU A 54 -8.20 14.13 -11.42
C GLU A 54 -8.96 12.81 -11.50
N ALA A 55 -8.34 11.67 -11.11
CA ALA A 55 -9.01 10.39 -11.02
C ALA A 55 -10.20 10.45 -10.05
N ARG A 56 -9.99 11.00 -8.84
CA ARG A 56 -11.05 11.21 -7.84
C ARG A 56 -12.22 12.01 -8.43
N LYS A 57 -11.92 13.15 -9.04
CA LYS A 57 -12.95 14.01 -9.65
C LYS A 57 -13.80 13.28 -10.68
N ARG A 58 -13.17 12.45 -11.52
CA ARG A 58 -13.86 11.70 -12.58
C ARG A 58 -14.59 10.46 -12.06
N LEU A 59 -14.23 9.94 -10.90
CA LEU A 59 -14.85 8.77 -10.27
C LEU A 59 -16.00 9.13 -9.32
N ILE A 60 -16.06 10.36 -8.78
CA ILE A 60 -17.16 10.83 -7.91
C ILE A 60 -18.56 10.46 -8.44
N PRO A 61 -18.90 10.65 -9.74
CA PRO A 61 -20.25 10.34 -10.24
C PRO A 61 -20.64 8.87 -10.15
N TYR A 62 -19.68 7.98 -9.96
CA TYR A 62 -19.89 6.52 -9.92
C TYR A 62 -19.99 5.98 -8.49
N ASN A 63 -19.75 6.82 -7.48
CA ASN A 63 -19.82 6.45 -6.06
C ASN A 63 -18.99 5.20 -5.72
N VAL A 64 -17.77 5.14 -6.24
CA VAL A 64 -16.79 4.10 -5.94
C VAL A 64 -15.69 4.64 -5.03
N PHE A 65 -15.10 3.79 -4.20
CA PHE A 65 -13.91 4.15 -3.44
C PHE A 65 -12.69 4.25 -4.34
N LEU A 66 -11.76 5.10 -3.95
CA LEU A 66 -10.48 5.28 -4.61
C LEU A 66 -9.36 4.91 -3.64
N SER A 67 -8.47 4.03 -4.06
CA SER A 67 -7.28 3.65 -3.29
C SER A 67 -6.00 3.72 -4.13
N ALA A 68 -4.88 3.81 -3.47
CA ALA A 68 -3.57 3.80 -4.12
C ALA A 68 -2.55 3.00 -3.34
N ASP A 69 -1.74 2.24 -4.07
CA ASP A 69 -0.60 1.51 -3.54
C ASP A 69 0.59 2.45 -3.38
N ILE A 70 1.23 2.37 -2.21
CA ILE A 70 2.45 3.14 -1.94
C ILE A 70 3.61 2.22 -1.56
N PHE A 71 4.81 2.62 -1.94
CA PHE A 71 6.01 1.91 -1.53
C PHE A 71 6.25 2.05 -0.03
N GLY A 72 6.64 0.96 0.66
CA GLY A 72 6.73 0.95 2.12
C GLY A 72 7.61 2.04 2.72
N TYR A 73 8.75 2.35 2.08
CA TYR A 73 9.64 3.43 2.55
C TYR A 73 9.06 4.84 2.44
N VAL A 74 8.01 5.07 1.65
CA VAL A 74 7.31 6.37 1.62
C VAL A 74 6.80 6.78 3.00
N ILE A 75 6.47 5.79 3.84
CA ILE A 75 6.05 6.02 5.23
C ILE A 75 7.20 6.51 6.11
N TRP A 76 8.41 6.06 5.86
CA TRP A 76 9.59 6.36 6.68
C TRP A 76 10.39 7.57 6.18
N ASN A 77 10.35 7.81 4.88
CA ASN A 77 11.01 8.95 4.25
C ASN A 77 10.08 10.18 4.23
N ARG A 78 10.65 11.37 4.44
CA ARG A 78 9.89 12.62 4.33
C ARG A 78 9.84 13.18 2.92
N ASN A 79 10.77 12.76 2.07
CA ASN A 79 10.80 13.10 0.65
C ASN A 79 9.95 12.13 -0.17
N ASP A 80 9.86 12.36 -1.48
CA ASP A 80 9.10 11.53 -2.43
C ASP A 80 9.73 10.18 -2.75
N THR A 81 10.78 9.77 -2.05
CA THR A 81 11.55 8.54 -2.27
C THR A 81 12.13 8.45 -3.70
N GLY A 82 12.23 9.58 -4.40
CA GLY A 82 12.67 9.67 -5.80
C GLY A 82 11.64 9.20 -6.83
N ILE A 83 10.46 8.81 -6.40
CA ILE A 83 9.41 8.19 -7.23
C ILE A 83 8.11 9.00 -7.30
N GLY A 84 8.07 10.18 -6.72
CA GLY A 84 6.90 11.06 -6.73
C GLY A 84 5.83 10.71 -5.70
N GLN A 85 6.02 9.68 -4.88
CA GLN A 85 5.09 9.32 -3.82
C GLN A 85 5.39 10.12 -2.55
N ASN A 86 4.48 10.99 -2.17
CA ASN A 86 4.49 11.69 -0.88
C ASN A 86 3.25 11.25 -0.10
N LEU A 87 3.45 10.75 1.10
CA LEU A 87 2.38 10.12 1.89
C LEU A 87 1.25 11.11 2.18
N GLU A 88 1.58 12.30 2.65
CA GLU A 88 0.62 13.32 3.06
C GLU A 88 -0.21 13.84 1.88
N GLU A 89 0.44 14.08 0.74
CA GLU A 89 -0.22 14.57 -0.47
C GLU A 89 -1.15 13.51 -1.09
N MET A 90 -0.69 12.25 -1.16
CA MET A 90 -1.50 11.15 -1.68
C MET A 90 -2.68 10.85 -0.76
N ALA A 91 -2.50 10.91 0.57
CA ALA A 91 -3.52 10.66 1.57
C ALA A 91 -4.74 11.57 1.45
N GLN A 92 -4.56 12.78 0.92
CA GLN A 92 -5.65 13.74 0.68
C GLN A 92 -6.50 13.40 -0.54
N GLN A 93 -5.98 12.59 -1.46
CA GLN A 93 -6.62 12.33 -2.74
C GLN A 93 -7.38 11.00 -2.81
N VAL A 94 -7.14 10.09 -1.87
CA VAL A 94 -7.70 8.73 -1.90
C VAL A 94 -8.54 8.44 -0.65
N ASP A 95 -9.40 7.44 -0.74
CA ASP A 95 -10.19 6.96 0.40
C ASP A 95 -9.39 5.96 1.24
N TYR A 96 -8.59 5.11 0.60
CA TYR A 96 -7.69 4.18 1.28
C TYR A 96 -6.26 4.27 0.77
N ILE A 97 -5.31 4.08 1.67
CA ILE A 97 -3.90 3.91 1.36
C ILE A 97 -3.52 2.46 1.59
N SER A 98 -2.90 1.86 0.58
CA SER A 98 -2.47 0.46 0.60
C SER A 98 -0.94 0.37 0.56
N PRO A 99 -0.28 0.50 1.72
CA PRO A 99 1.18 0.45 1.74
C PRO A 99 1.68 -0.98 1.54
N MET A 100 2.71 -1.13 0.71
CA MET A 100 3.42 -2.38 0.49
C MET A 100 4.41 -2.63 1.63
N LEU A 101 3.94 -3.27 2.71
CA LEU A 101 4.70 -3.50 3.94
C LEU A 101 5.41 -4.87 3.92
N TYR A 102 6.10 -5.16 2.82
CA TYR A 102 6.89 -6.37 2.68
C TYR A 102 8.19 -6.26 3.48
N PRO A 103 8.43 -7.09 4.52
CA PRO A 103 9.69 -7.04 5.27
C PRO A 103 10.94 -7.11 4.39
N SER A 104 10.94 -7.91 3.32
CA SER A 104 12.04 -7.96 2.36
C SER A 104 12.25 -6.66 1.57
N GLY A 105 11.26 -5.79 1.48
CA GLY A 105 11.36 -4.49 0.81
C GLY A 105 12.08 -3.42 1.61
N PHE A 106 12.23 -3.63 2.91
CA PHE A 106 12.92 -2.70 3.81
C PHE A 106 14.42 -3.04 3.92
N GLN A 107 15.15 -2.96 2.81
CA GLN A 107 16.54 -3.40 2.70
C GLN A 107 17.50 -2.69 3.64
N TYR A 108 17.20 -1.49 4.09
CA TYR A 108 17.99 -0.72 5.06
C TYR A 108 17.44 -0.82 6.49
N GLY A 109 16.44 -1.69 6.71
CA GLY A 109 15.73 -1.78 7.97
C GLY A 109 14.80 -0.59 8.25
N ILE A 110 14.25 -0.59 9.45
CA ILE A 110 13.59 0.56 10.08
C ILE A 110 14.23 0.79 11.45
N PRO A 111 14.04 1.94 12.11
CA PRO A 111 14.62 2.19 13.43
C PRO A 111 14.35 1.06 14.42
N GLY A 112 15.42 0.50 15.00
CA GLY A 112 15.38 -0.64 15.92
C GLY A 112 15.33 -2.03 15.26
N TYR A 113 15.11 -2.12 13.94
CA TYR A 113 14.97 -3.40 13.23
C TYR A 113 15.81 -3.43 11.95
N PRO A 114 17.14 -3.64 12.08
CA PRO A 114 18.06 -3.67 10.94
C PRO A 114 17.87 -4.91 10.03
N ASN A 115 17.24 -5.97 10.55
CA ASN A 115 16.88 -7.16 9.76
C ASN A 115 15.36 -7.38 9.82
N PRO A 116 14.61 -6.74 8.92
CA PRO A 116 13.16 -6.73 8.95
C PRO A 116 12.49 -8.09 8.80
N VAL A 117 13.09 -9.02 8.07
CA VAL A 117 12.51 -10.34 7.81
C VAL A 117 12.44 -11.25 9.05
N LEU A 118 13.15 -10.87 10.11
CA LEU A 118 13.06 -11.54 11.41
C LEU A 118 11.93 -10.98 12.30
N HIS A 119 11.35 -9.84 11.91
CA HIS A 119 10.39 -9.09 12.70
C HIS A 119 9.16 -8.67 11.89
N PRO A 120 8.47 -9.59 11.18
CA PRO A 120 7.40 -9.22 10.26
C PRO A 120 6.25 -8.46 10.92
N HIS A 121 5.87 -8.83 12.16
CA HIS A 121 4.87 -8.10 12.93
C HIS A 121 5.27 -6.63 13.15
N GLN A 122 6.48 -6.39 13.67
CA GLN A 122 6.95 -5.05 14.01
C GLN A 122 7.07 -4.16 12.77
N ILE A 123 7.51 -4.74 11.64
CA ILE A 123 7.62 -3.98 10.39
C ILE A 123 6.24 -3.48 9.95
N VAL A 124 5.24 -4.33 9.96
CA VAL A 124 3.87 -3.94 9.58
C VAL A 124 3.28 -2.97 10.59
N TYR A 125 3.28 -3.33 11.87
CA TYR A 125 2.65 -2.52 12.92
C TYR A 125 3.26 -1.12 13.03
N LEU A 126 4.60 -1.03 13.12
CA LEU A 126 5.29 0.26 13.28
C LEU A 126 5.17 1.14 12.03
N SER A 127 5.14 0.54 10.84
CA SER A 127 4.93 1.31 9.62
C SER A 127 3.51 1.90 9.56
N LEU A 128 2.49 1.13 9.92
CA LEU A 128 1.11 1.62 9.99
C LEU A 128 0.96 2.73 11.06
N ARG A 129 1.51 2.53 12.25
CA ARG A 129 1.54 3.57 13.30
C ARG A 129 2.24 4.84 12.82
N LYS A 130 3.35 4.70 12.11
CA LYS A 130 4.08 5.85 11.54
C LYS A 130 3.28 6.56 10.46
N ALA A 131 2.54 5.82 9.64
CA ALA A 131 1.66 6.41 8.63
C ALA A 131 0.50 7.20 9.26
N GLU A 132 -0.14 6.64 10.29
CA GLU A 132 -1.18 7.30 11.08
C GLU A 132 -0.65 8.59 11.73
N GLU A 133 0.51 8.52 12.40
CA GLU A 133 1.15 9.69 13.02
C GLU A 133 1.41 10.82 12.01
N ARG A 134 1.89 10.47 10.82
CA ARG A 134 2.24 11.45 9.77
C ARG A 134 1.04 12.09 9.12
N THR A 135 -0.02 11.31 8.88
CA THR A 135 -1.18 11.78 8.12
C THR A 135 -2.32 12.29 9.01
N GLY A 136 -2.37 11.85 10.27
CA GLY A 136 -3.52 12.08 11.14
C GLY A 136 -4.79 11.31 10.72
N LEU A 137 -4.69 10.41 9.74
CA LEU A 137 -5.82 9.61 9.28
C LEU A 137 -6.13 8.47 10.26
N PRO A 138 -7.41 8.10 10.45
CA PRO A 138 -7.78 6.97 11.28
C PRO A 138 -7.28 5.64 10.68
N ALA A 139 -7.05 4.65 11.53
CA ALA A 139 -6.48 3.35 11.17
C ALA A 139 -7.24 2.65 10.02
N VAL A 140 -8.56 2.79 9.97
CA VAL A 140 -9.43 2.21 8.93
C VAL A 140 -9.16 2.76 7.51
N ARG A 141 -8.39 3.83 7.36
CA ARG A 141 -7.98 4.37 6.06
C ARG A 141 -6.78 3.63 5.45
N PHE A 142 -6.22 2.65 6.16
CA PHE A 142 -5.06 1.86 5.73
C PHE A 142 -5.44 0.40 5.51
N ARG A 143 -5.05 -0.14 4.35
CA ARG A 143 -5.18 -1.56 3.97
C ARG A 143 -3.85 -2.06 3.41
N PRO A 144 -2.94 -2.57 4.25
CA PRO A 144 -1.61 -2.94 3.83
C PRO A 144 -1.59 -4.16 2.92
N TRP A 145 -0.66 -4.16 1.96
CA TRP A 145 -0.18 -5.34 1.27
C TRP A 145 0.87 -6.04 2.14
N LEU A 146 0.67 -7.33 2.39
CA LEU A 146 1.51 -8.19 3.22
C LEU A 146 2.27 -9.20 2.37
N GLN A 147 3.47 -9.56 2.81
CA GLN A 147 4.37 -10.47 2.09
C GLN A 147 3.93 -11.93 2.24
N ALA A 148 3.60 -12.59 1.12
CA ALA A 148 3.32 -14.01 1.04
C ALA A 148 4.30 -14.71 0.06
N PHE A 149 5.53 -14.23 -0.05
CA PHE A 149 6.57 -14.76 -0.91
C PHE A 149 7.90 -14.84 -0.16
N ARG A 150 8.81 -15.71 -0.67
CA ARG A 150 10.13 -15.89 -0.09
C ARG A 150 10.92 -14.58 -0.08
N ASP A 151 11.64 -14.34 1.02
CA ASP A 151 12.59 -13.23 1.12
C ASP A 151 13.60 -13.22 -0.02
N TYR A 152 13.89 -12.05 -0.55
CA TYR A 152 14.85 -11.84 -1.64
C TYR A 152 16.03 -10.95 -1.24
N ALA A 153 16.06 -10.42 -0.01
CA ALA A 153 17.01 -9.39 0.38
C ALA A 153 17.91 -9.80 1.56
N PHE A 154 17.47 -10.72 2.45
CA PHE A 154 18.12 -11.05 3.70
C PHE A 154 18.45 -12.55 3.86
N GLY A 155 18.82 -13.23 2.79
CA GLY A 155 19.25 -14.63 2.84
C GLY A 155 18.16 -15.64 2.44
N GLY A 156 17.04 -15.19 1.94
CA GLY A 156 16.05 -16.04 1.31
C GLY A 156 15.18 -16.85 2.29
N LYS A 157 14.86 -16.28 3.47
CA LYS A 157 13.94 -16.89 4.42
C LYS A 157 12.58 -17.18 3.79
N PRO A 158 12.01 -18.39 3.93
CA PRO A 158 10.62 -18.64 3.56
C PRO A 158 9.67 -17.76 4.41
N PHE A 159 8.65 -17.22 3.78
CA PHE A 159 7.51 -16.61 4.46
C PHE A 159 6.36 -17.61 4.41
N GLY A 160 6.21 -18.34 5.51
CA GLY A 160 5.19 -19.36 5.70
C GLY A 160 4.05 -18.87 6.58
N GLY A 161 3.34 -19.81 7.20
CA GLY A 161 2.17 -19.51 8.03
C GLY A 161 2.47 -18.61 9.23
N GLU A 162 3.60 -18.78 9.87
CA GLU A 162 3.97 -17.97 11.05
C GLU A 162 4.22 -16.50 10.66
N GLU A 163 4.98 -16.26 9.58
CA GLU A 163 5.26 -14.91 9.10
C GLU A 163 4.01 -14.23 8.53
N ILE A 164 3.13 -14.98 7.86
CA ILE A 164 1.85 -14.47 7.36
C ILE A 164 0.95 -14.12 8.53
N ALA A 165 0.77 -15.02 9.52
CA ALA A 165 -0.04 -14.77 10.70
C ALA A 165 0.45 -13.55 11.49
N ALA A 166 1.76 -13.41 11.68
CA ALA A 166 2.34 -12.26 12.38
C ALA A 166 2.07 -10.92 11.69
N GLN A 167 2.10 -10.87 10.36
CA GLN A 167 1.77 -9.68 9.60
C GLN A 167 0.28 -9.34 9.68
N ILE A 168 -0.58 -10.35 9.59
CA ILE A 168 -2.04 -10.20 9.72
C ILE A 168 -2.39 -9.69 11.11
N ASP A 169 -1.83 -10.30 12.17
CA ASP A 169 -2.02 -9.88 13.56
C ASP A 169 -1.61 -8.40 13.75
N ALA A 170 -0.50 -7.97 13.17
CA ALA A 170 -0.04 -6.60 13.22
C ALA A 170 -1.06 -5.62 12.57
N ALA A 171 -1.60 -5.97 11.40
CA ALA A 171 -2.59 -5.16 10.70
C ALA A 171 -3.92 -5.08 11.49
N GLN A 172 -4.36 -6.20 12.05
CA GLN A 172 -5.57 -6.27 12.88
C GLN A 172 -5.39 -5.52 14.21
N THR A 173 -4.26 -5.70 14.89
CA THR A 173 -3.93 -4.98 16.14
C THR A 173 -3.85 -3.47 15.92
N PHE A 174 -3.40 -3.02 14.77
CA PHE A 174 -3.42 -1.61 14.39
C PHE A 174 -4.85 -1.10 14.14
N GLY A 175 -5.78 -1.94 13.70
CA GLY A 175 -7.16 -1.59 13.36
C GLY A 175 -7.35 -1.16 11.91
N SER A 176 -6.51 -1.67 10.98
CA SER A 176 -6.67 -1.42 9.55
C SER A 176 -7.98 -2.01 9.02
N ASP A 177 -8.50 -1.44 7.93
CA ASP A 177 -9.69 -1.94 7.22
C ASP A 177 -9.32 -3.15 6.33
N GLY A 178 -8.93 -4.24 6.99
CA GLY A 178 -8.45 -5.42 6.32
C GLY A 178 -6.99 -5.34 5.86
N TRP A 179 -6.61 -6.30 5.05
CA TRP A 179 -5.26 -6.48 4.52
C TRP A 179 -5.31 -7.28 3.22
N MET A 180 -4.25 -7.22 2.43
CA MET A 180 -4.08 -7.98 1.20
C MET A 180 -2.77 -8.77 1.22
N LEU A 181 -2.76 -9.96 0.65
CA LEU A 181 -1.55 -10.76 0.49
C LEU A 181 -1.02 -10.62 -0.94
N TRP A 182 0.29 -10.42 -1.06
CA TRP A 182 0.97 -10.42 -2.34
C TRP A 182 1.91 -11.63 -2.49
N ASN A 183 1.76 -12.36 -3.60
CA ASN A 183 2.72 -13.36 -4.06
C ASN A 183 2.88 -13.24 -5.58
N PRO A 184 4.09 -12.91 -6.10
CA PRO A 184 4.31 -12.70 -7.52
C PRO A 184 4.11 -13.95 -8.39
N ARG A 185 4.03 -15.14 -7.77
CA ARG A 185 3.75 -16.41 -8.47
C ARG A 185 2.27 -16.75 -8.47
N ASN A 186 1.42 -15.96 -7.84
CA ASN A 186 -0.01 -16.25 -7.61
C ASN A 186 -0.26 -17.60 -6.92
N VAL A 187 0.67 -18.04 -6.08
CA VAL A 187 0.57 -19.29 -5.31
C VAL A 187 0.34 -18.92 -3.85
N TYR A 188 -0.86 -19.18 -3.35
CA TYR A 188 -1.27 -18.86 -1.99
C TYR A 188 -1.58 -20.14 -1.22
N THR A 189 -1.37 -20.09 0.09
CA THR A 189 -1.73 -21.13 1.05
C THR A 189 -2.72 -20.56 2.08
N THR A 190 -3.53 -21.40 2.64
CA THR A 190 -4.41 -21.03 3.77
C THR A 190 -3.69 -21.08 5.12
N VAL A 191 -2.45 -21.58 5.15
CA VAL A 191 -1.65 -21.66 6.39
C VAL A 191 -1.31 -20.23 6.87
N GLY A 192 -1.61 -19.95 8.13
CA GLY A 192 -1.43 -18.63 8.73
C GLY A 192 -2.60 -17.68 8.56
N LEU A 193 -3.62 -18.04 7.77
CA LEU A 193 -4.85 -17.25 7.70
C LEU A 193 -5.72 -17.47 8.94
N PRO A 194 -6.43 -16.44 9.43
CA PRO A 194 -7.40 -16.61 10.49
C PRO A 194 -8.53 -17.55 10.04
N PRO A 195 -9.12 -18.33 10.96
CA PRO A 195 -10.22 -19.23 10.63
C PRO A 195 -11.42 -18.45 10.08
N LYS A 196 -12.14 -19.03 9.13
CA LYS A 196 -13.28 -18.40 8.45
C LYS A 196 -14.34 -17.87 9.44
N SER A 197 -14.53 -18.53 10.59
CA SER A 197 -15.43 -18.09 11.65
C SER A 197 -15.02 -16.75 12.29
N ALA A 198 -13.73 -16.49 12.43
CA ALA A 198 -13.22 -15.22 12.96
C ALA A 198 -13.43 -14.06 11.99
N LEU A 199 -13.27 -14.30 10.67
CA LEU A 199 -13.50 -13.29 9.62
C LEU A 199 -14.99 -12.86 9.55
N VAL A 200 -15.92 -13.80 9.78
CA VAL A 200 -17.37 -13.51 9.75
C VAL A 200 -17.82 -12.75 11.00
N ALA A 201 -17.19 -12.96 12.15
CA ALA A 201 -17.52 -12.27 13.39
C ALA A 201 -17.21 -10.76 13.27
N THR A 202 -16.06 -10.38 12.72
CA THR A 202 -15.65 -8.98 12.54
C THR A 202 -16.60 -8.22 11.62
N LEU A 203 -17.19 -8.88 10.61
CA LEU A 203 -18.16 -8.27 9.68
C LEU A 203 -19.53 -8.03 10.33
N ARG A 204 -19.87 -8.71 11.43
CA ARG A 204 -21.16 -8.56 12.11
C ARG A 204 -21.16 -7.53 13.25
N GLU A 205 -20.01 -7.17 13.76
CA GLU A 205 -19.86 -6.20 14.85
C GLU A 205 -19.68 -4.77 14.33
N GLY A 206 -19.51 -4.58 13.02
CA GLY A 206 -19.33 -3.29 12.35
C GLY A 206 -20.60 -2.67 11.73
N HIS A 207 -21.79 -3.14 12.13
CA HIS A 207 -23.09 -2.60 11.67
C HIS A 207 -23.92 -2.10 12.83
#